data_85d8e2c7609492e30b9aa5d1200d9c23
#
_entry.id   85d8e2c7609492e30b9aa5d1200d9c23
#
_cell.length_a   1.000
_cell.length_b   1.000
_cell.length_c   1.000
_cell.angle_alpha   90.00
_cell.angle_beta   90.00
_cell.angle_gamma   90.00
#
_symmetry.space_group_name_H-M   'P 1'
#
loop_
_entity.id
_entity.type
_entity.pdbx_description
1 polymer ?
#
loop_
_entity_poly.entity_id
_entity_poly.type
_entity_poly.pdbx_seq_one_letter_code
_entity_poly.pdbx_strand_id
1 'polypeptide(L)'
;MTKESLRKSIEEHFGKIPDQRVVTRNSHKLVDIIAIAILAILWGANGWVAIETYGKAKEEWLSTFLELPHGIPSHDTFGRIFSQLEPEVLEQHFQAWIKVIVGKLGLEVVAIDGKSLNGSYDRENSLKSLVMVSAWSSRHKLVLGQVAVEQKSNEIKAIPVLLEQLNLEGAIVTIDAMGTQKAIAQQIQDSGADYILTLKANHPTLAQDARNWLEKYQDDSKGSLKMKRYQAGLNNNFLLQILSNSGIF
;
A
#
# COMPACT_ATOMS: atom_id res chain seq x y z
N MET A 1 2.00 14.65 16.05
CA MET A 1 0.68 14.21 16.59
C MET A 1 0.82 14.07 18.09
N THR A 2 -0.06 14.67 18.89
CA THR A 2 -0.06 14.52 20.37
C THR A 2 -0.69 13.17 20.74
N LYS A 3 -0.45 12.68 21.99
CA LYS A 3 -1.09 11.44 22.48
C LYS A 3 -2.62 11.53 22.45
N GLU A 4 -3.17 12.67 22.79
CA GLU A 4 -4.61 12.92 22.77
C GLU A 4 -5.18 12.91 21.35
N SER A 5 -4.48 13.52 20.38
CA SER A 5 -4.89 13.46 18.98
C SER A 5 -4.79 12.06 18.39
N LEU A 6 -3.82 11.25 18.83
CA LEU A 6 -3.69 9.85 18.44
C LEU A 6 -4.86 9.02 18.99
N ARG A 7 -5.18 9.16 20.28
CA ARG A 7 -6.33 8.50 20.92
C ARG A 7 -7.61 8.81 20.18
N LYS A 8 -7.90 10.10 19.96
CA LYS A 8 -9.09 10.54 19.26
C LYS A 8 -9.17 9.96 17.85
N SER A 9 -8.05 9.98 17.13
CA SER A 9 -7.98 9.43 15.76
C SER A 9 -8.24 7.90 15.74
N ILE A 10 -7.68 7.14 16.68
CA ILE A 10 -7.90 5.70 16.81
C ILE A 10 -9.38 5.43 17.12
N GLU A 11 -9.97 6.13 18.09
CA GLU A 11 -11.37 5.95 18.48
C GLU A 11 -12.35 6.30 17.34
N GLU A 12 -12.10 7.41 16.63
CA GLU A 12 -12.94 7.83 15.50
C GLU A 12 -12.97 6.82 14.35
N HIS A 13 -11.85 6.14 14.09
CA HIS A 13 -11.74 5.22 12.98
C HIS A 13 -12.05 3.78 13.37
N PHE A 14 -11.53 3.28 14.47
CA PHE A 14 -11.68 1.87 14.85
C PHE A 14 -12.79 1.61 15.89
N GLY A 15 -13.25 2.64 16.61
CA GLY A 15 -14.35 2.52 17.57
C GLY A 15 -15.70 2.21 16.95
N LYS A 16 -15.83 2.34 15.62
CA LYS A 16 -17.05 2.03 14.87
C LYS A 16 -17.10 0.59 14.33
N ILE A 17 -16.01 -0.15 14.45
CA ILE A 17 -15.95 -1.54 14.00
C ILE A 17 -16.88 -2.37 14.91
N PRO A 18 -17.86 -3.12 14.34
CA PRO A 18 -18.79 -3.92 15.13
C PRO A 18 -18.05 -4.97 15.95
N ASP A 19 -18.27 -4.94 17.26
CA ASP A 19 -17.76 -5.97 18.17
C ASP A 19 -18.79 -7.10 18.29
N GLN A 20 -18.56 -8.18 17.56
CA GLN A 20 -19.45 -9.35 17.54
C GLN A 20 -19.30 -10.26 18.76
N ARG A 21 -18.41 -9.92 19.71
CA ARG A 21 -18.15 -10.73 20.89
C ARG A 21 -19.30 -10.61 21.91
N VAL A 22 -19.52 -11.67 22.67
CA VAL A 22 -20.50 -11.67 23.77
C VAL A 22 -20.04 -10.73 24.88
N VAL A 23 -20.81 -9.69 25.18
CA VAL A 23 -20.49 -8.59 26.10
C VAL A 23 -20.00 -9.06 27.47
N THR A 24 -20.54 -10.16 28.00
CA THR A 24 -20.20 -10.71 29.34
C THR A 24 -18.82 -11.35 29.43
N ARG A 25 -18.12 -11.54 28.30
CA ARG A 25 -16.78 -12.15 28.23
C ARG A 25 -15.71 -11.24 27.64
N ASN A 26 -16.03 -9.95 27.44
CA ASN A 26 -15.12 -9.00 26.81
C ASN A 26 -14.22 -8.38 27.88
N SER A 27 -13.05 -9.01 28.13
CA SER A 27 -12.06 -8.49 29.05
C SER A 27 -11.29 -7.28 28.48
N HIS A 28 -11.10 -7.23 27.16
CA HIS A 28 -10.33 -6.17 26.49
C HIS A 28 -11.19 -5.45 25.46
N LYS A 29 -11.02 -4.15 25.33
CA LYS A 29 -11.70 -3.36 24.28
C LYS A 29 -11.21 -3.74 22.89
N LEU A 30 -12.11 -3.83 21.92
CA LEU A 30 -11.75 -4.15 20.53
C LEU A 30 -10.82 -3.09 19.95
N VAL A 31 -11.07 -1.82 20.23
CA VAL A 31 -10.23 -0.69 19.77
C VAL A 31 -8.80 -0.83 20.28
N ASP A 32 -8.61 -1.19 21.56
CA ASP A 32 -7.28 -1.38 22.14
C ASP A 32 -6.54 -2.55 21.46
N ILE A 33 -7.24 -3.66 21.21
CA ILE A 33 -6.70 -4.85 20.52
C ILE A 33 -6.21 -4.47 19.13
N ILE A 34 -7.04 -3.77 18.35
CA ILE A 34 -6.71 -3.34 16.99
C ILE A 34 -5.53 -2.35 17.01
N ALA A 35 -5.58 -1.35 17.90
CA ALA A 35 -4.54 -0.34 18.01
C ALA A 35 -3.18 -0.96 18.38
N ILE A 36 -3.13 -1.87 19.36
CA ILE A 36 -1.90 -2.57 19.75
C ILE A 36 -1.34 -3.36 18.56
N ALA A 37 -2.20 -4.12 17.86
CA ALA A 37 -1.77 -4.92 16.72
C ALA A 37 -1.19 -4.05 15.59
N ILE A 38 -1.85 -2.96 15.22
CA ILE A 38 -1.36 -2.04 14.20
C ILE A 38 -0.02 -1.44 14.60
N LEU A 39 0.10 -0.93 15.81
CA LEU A 39 1.34 -0.32 16.31
C LEU A 39 2.49 -1.33 16.40
N ALA A 40 2.20 -2.57 16.82
CA ALA A 40 3.18 -3.64 16.86
C ALA A 40 3.67 -4.02 15.45
N ILE A 41 2.76 -4.13 14.47
CA ILE A 41 3.11 -4.43 13.07
C ILE A 41 3.97 -3.31 12.47
N LEU A 42 3.62 -2.06 12.71
CA LEU A 42 4.43 -0.90 12.31
C LEU A 42 5.83 -0.90 12.94
N TRP A 43 5.96 -1.50 14.12
CA TRP A 43 7.24 -1.69 14.80
C TRP A 43 8.00 -2.94 14.34
N GLY A 44 7.42 -3.76 13.44
CA GLY A 44 8.04 -4.93 12.84
C GLY A 44 7.61 -6.27 13.43
N ALA A 45 6.54 -6.32 14.23
CA ALA A 45 5.97 -7.58 14.70
C ALA A 45 5.41 -8.38 13.51
N ASN A 46 5.72 -9.69 13.45
CA ASN A 46 5.35 -10.58 12.36
C ASN A 46 4.46 -11.76 12.79
N GLY A 47 3.81 -11.67 13.93
CA GLY A 47 2.90 -12.71 14.44
C GLY A 47 2.33 -12.35 15.80
N TRP A 48 1.32 -13.10 16.25
CA TRP A 48 0.57 -12.79 17.47
C TRP A 48 1.44 -12.76 18.73
N VAL A 49 2.42 -13.66 18.84
CA VAL A 49 3.37 -13.68 19.96
C VAL A 49 4.23 -12.41 19.98
N ALA A 50 4.68 -11.95 18.82
CA ALA A 50 5.46 -10.72 18.72
C ALA A 50 4.60 -9.48 19.05
N ILE A 51 3.31 -9.47 18.69
CA ILE A 51 2.36 -8.41 19.05
C ILE A 51 2.15 -8.36 20.57
N GLU A 52 1.94 -9.50 21.22
CA GLU A 52 1.83 -9.59 22.67
C GLU A 52 3.11 -9.08 23.34
N THR A 53 4.27 -9.52 22.87
CA THR A 53 5.58 -9.10 23.41
C THR A 53 5.77 -7.58 23.29
N TYR A 54 5.44 -7.00 22.12
CA TYR A 54 5.45 -5.55 21.91
C TYR A 54 4.51 -4.85 22.90
N GLY A 55 3.25 -5.33 23.01
CA GLY A 55 2.26 -4.76 23.92
C GLY A 55 2.78 -4.71 25.35
N LYS A 56 3.29 -5.83 25.87
CA LYS A 56 3.87 -5.90 27.22
C LYS A 56 5.07 -4.97 27.41
N ALA A 57 5.96 -4.90 26.42
CA ALA A 57 7.12 -4.04 26.46
C ALA A 57 6.78 -2.54 26.41
N LYS A 58 5.60 -2.19 25.88
CA LYS A 58 5.13 -0.81 25.70
C LYS A 58 3.87 -0.48 26.51
N GLU A 59 3.46 -1.33 27.44
CA GLU A 59 2.21 -1.21 28.19
C GLU A 59 2.08 0.16 28.90
N GLU A 60 3.13 0.63 29.56
CA GLU A 60 3.14 1.94 30.21
C GLU A 60 2.90 3.08 29.20
N TRP A 61 3.50 3.02 28.02
CA TRP A 61 3.28 4.01 26.98
C TRP A 61 1.90 3.88 26.35
N LEU A 62 1.42 2.67 26.05
CA LEU A 62 0.11 2.39 25.47
C LEU A 62 -1.01 2.86 26.41
N SER A 63 -0.89 2.66 27.73
CA SER A 63 -1.87 3.11 28.73
C SER A 63 -2.04 4.63 28.81
N THR A 64 -1.12 5.40 28.20
CA THR A 64 -1.27 6.86 28.13
C THR A 64 -2.34 7.33 27.14
N PHE A 65 -2.83 6.46 26.26
CA PHE A 65 -3.86 6.78 25.25
C PHE A 65 -4.83 5.63 24.94
N LEU A 66 -4.58 4.41 25.40
CA LEU A 66 -5.53 3.29 25.41
C LEU A 66 -6.05 3.05 26.82
N GLU A 67 -7.21 2.43 26.94
CA GLU A 67 -7.81 2.23 28.27
C GLU A 67 -7.26 0.99 28.98
N LEU A 68 -6.93 -0.06 28.24
CA LEU A 68 -6.32 -1.31 28.71
C LEU A 68 -6.92 -1.85 30.04
N PRO A 69 -8.25 -2.03 30.16
CA PRO A 69 -8.94 -2.33 31.42
C PRO A 69 -8.43 -3.60 32.08
N HIS A 70 -7.83 -4.50 31.34
CA HIS A 70 -7.25 -5.76 31.84
C HIS A 70 -5.81 -5.97 31.32
N GLY A 71 -5.07 -4.87 31.08
CA GLY A 71 -3.69 -4.93 30.55
C GLY A 71 -3.64 -5.39 29.08
N ILE A 72 -2.54 -6.02 28.72
CA ILE A 72 -2.29 -6.45 27.34
C ILE A 72 -2.92 -7.82 27.06
N PRO A 73 -3.67 -7.97 25.95
CA PRO A 73 -4.20 -9.26 25.52
C PRO A 73 -3.11 -10.29 25.26
N SER A 74 -3.40 -11.58 25.49
CA SER A 74 -2.51 -12.66 25.08
C SER A 74 -2.51 -12.88 23.57
N HIS A 75 -1.46 -13.52 23.05
CA HIS A 75 -1.37 -13.87 21.62
C HIS A 75 -2.57 -14.68 21.10
N ASP A 76 -3.10 -15.60 21.91
CA ASP A 76 -4.34 -16.35 21.58
C ASP A 76 -5.55 -15.43 21.46
N THR A 77 -5.63 -14.41 22.31
CA THR A 77 -6.71 -13.42 22.24
C THR A 77 -6.61 -12.61 20.95
N PHE A 78 -5.41 -12.13 20.57
CA PHE A 78 -5.23 -11.46 19.29
C PHE A 78 -5.63 -12.36 18.13
N GLY A 79 -5.12 -13.59 18.05
CA GLY A 79 -5.43 -14.53 16.97
C GLY A 79 -6.94 -14.80 16.86
N ARG A 80 -7.61 -15.09 17.98
CA ARG A 80 -9.04 -15.36 18.03
C ARG A 80 -9.88 -14.15 17.62
N ILE A 81 -9.52 -12.93 18.05
CA ILE A 81 -10.28 -11.74 17.71
C ILE A 81 -10.13 -11.40 16.23
N PHE A 82 -8.90 -11.40 15.71
CA PHE A 82 -8.66 -11.10 14.30
C PHE A 82 -9.25 -12.14 13.35
N SER A 83 -9.38 -13.40 13.77
CA SER A 83 -10.08 -14.42 12.96
C SER A 83 -11.61 -14.22 12.89
N GLN A 84 -12.18 -13.40 13.77
CA GLN A 84 -13.62 -13.08 13.80
C GLN A 84 -13.96 -11.73 13.14
N LEU A 85 -12.96 -10.89 12.89
CA LEU A 85 -13.16 -9.62 12.18
C LEU A 85 -13.38 -9.86 10.70
N GLU A 86 -14.31 -9.13 10.13
CA GLU A 86 -14.48 -9.07 8.67
C GLU A 86 -13.32 -8.30 8.05
N PRO A 87 -12.51 -8.93 7.18
CA PRO A 87 -11.31 -8.30 6.63
C PRO A 87 -11.60 -6.99 5.91
N GLU A 88 -12.69 -6.93 5.15
CA GLU A 88 -13.11 -5.77 4.36
C GLU A 88 -13.47 -4.58 5.25
N VAL A 89 -14.12 -4.84 6.38
CA VAL A 89 -14.48 -3.80 7.36
C VAL A 89 -13.23 -3.24 8.02
N LEU A 90 -12.33 -4.11 8.48
CA LEU A 90 -11.05 -3.67 9.07
C LEU A 90 -10.22 -2.86 8.07
N GLU A 91 -10.14 -3.32 6.83
CA GLU A 91 -9.40 -2.64 5.76
C GLU A 91 -9.96 -1.25 5.48
N GLN A 92 -11.28 -1.10 5.32
CA GLN A 92 -11.93 0.19 5.09
C GLN A 92 -11.61 1.20 6.21
N HIS A 93 -11.70 0.78 7.46
CA HIS A 93 -11.39 1.63 8.62
C HIS A 93 -9.91 1.98 8.69
N PHE A 94 -9.04 1.02 8.39
CA PHE A 94 -7.60 1.24 8.33
C PHE A 94 -7.20 2.23 7.22
N GLN A 95 -7.75 2.06 6.02
CA GLN A 95 -7.50 2.99 4.89
C GLN A 95 -7.99 4.41 5.20
N ALA A 96 -9.19 4.54 5.81
CA ALA A 96 -9.71 5.83 6.23
C ALA A 96 -8.76 6.51 7.25
N TRP A 97 -8.23 5.73 8.19
CA TRP A 97 -7.26 6.22 9.17
C TRP A 97 -5.94 6.65 8.54
N ILE A 98 -5.38 5.85 7.62
CA ILE A 98 -4.16 6.19 6.88
C ILE A 98 -4.35 7.48 6.08
N LYS A 99 -5.49 7.68 5.41
CA LYS A 99 -5.79 8.91 4.67
C LYS A 99 -5.71 10.16 5.56
N VAL A 100 -6.17 10.07 6.80
CA VAL A 100 -6.09 11.19 7.76
C VAL A 100 -4.66 11.44 8.24
N ILE A 101 -3.89 10.37 8.50
CA ILE A 101 -2.50 10.49 8.97
C ILE A 101 -1.59 11.06 7.87
N VAL A 102 -1.73 10.53 6.67
CA VAL A 102 -0.88 10.90 5.52
C VAL A 102 -1.30 12.25 4.96
N GLY A 103 -2.60 12.57 5.02
CA GLY A 103 -3.14 13.78 4.41
C GLY A 103 -3.00 13.78 2.88
N LYS A 104 -2.70 14.95 2.29
CA LYS A 104 -2.35 15.05 0.87
C LYS A 104 -0.92 14.54 0.68
N LEU A 105 -0.75 13.59 -0.24
CA LEU A 105 0.56 13.00 -0.53
C LEU A 105 1.55 14.05 -1.06
N GLY A 106 1.08 14.98 -1.88
CA GLY A 106 1.93 15.99 -2.50
C GLY A 106 3.04 15.37 -3.35
N LEU A 107 4.19 16.01 -3.44
CA LEU A 107 5.37 15.50 -4.17
C LEU A 107 5.94 14.26 -3.45
N GLU A 108 5.40 13.10 -3.75
CA GLU A 108 5.78 11.81 -3.19
C GLU A 108 5.79 10.71 -4.26
N VAL A 109 6.67 9.73 -4.09
CA VAL A 109 6.67 8.54 -4.95
C VAL A 109 5.83 7.45 -4.31
N VAL A 110 4.79 7.03 -5.04
CA VAL A 110 3.92 5.90 -4.70
C VAL A 110 4.25 4.74 -5.63
N ALA A 111 4.85 3.68 -5.08
CA ALA A 111 5.20 2.49 -5.85
C ALA A 111 4.06 1.48 -5.80
N ILE A 112 3.59 1.03 -6.97
CA ILE A 112 2.60 -0.04 -7.09
C ILE A 112 3.31 -1.31 -7.55
N ASP A 113 3.15 -2.37 -6.77
CA ASP A 113 3.77 -3.67 -7.03
C ASP A 113 2.84 -4.82 -6.60
N GLY A 114 2.91 -5.91 -7.35
CA GLY A 114 2.16 -7.14 -7.09
C GLY A 114 3.07 -8.23 -6.50
N LYS A 115 2.73 -8.72 -5.31
CA LYS A 115 3.50 -9.76 -4.62
C LYS A 115 2.65 -10.98 -4.28
N SER A 116 3.09 -12.16 -4.71
CA SER A 116 2.47 -13.42 -4.30
C SER A 116 2.73 -13.68 -2.81
N LEU A 117 1.68 -13.99 -2.08
CA LEU A 117 1.77 -14.32 -0.66
C LEU A 117 2.24 -15.77 -0.48
N ASN A 118 3.38 -15.93 0.18
CA ASN A 118 3.89 -17.24 0.55
C ASN A 118 2.93 -17.89 1.56
N GLY A 119 2.61 -19.18 1.34
CA GLY A 119 1.72 -19.93 2.23
C GLY A 119 0.22 -19.75 1.96
N SER A 120 -0.19 -18.92 0.99
CA SER A 120 -1.61 -18.77 0.58
C SER A 120 -2.07 -19.85 -0.39
N TYR A 121 -1.18 -20.77 -0.77
CA TYR A 121 -1.47 -21.87 -1.67
C TYR A 121 -1.93 -23.10 -0.87
N ASP A 122 -3.09 -23.62 -1.18
CA ASP A 122 -3.61 -24.87 -0.60
C ASP A 122 -3.79 -25.91 -1.70
N ARG A 123 -2.96 -26.96 -1.66
CA ARG A 123 -2.98 -28.05 -2.64
C ARG A 123 -4.22 -28.92 -2.50
N GLU A 124 -4.68 -29.12 -1.29
CA GLU A 124 -5.79 -30.04 -1.00
C GLU A 124 -7.12 -29.46 -1.50
N ASN A 125 -7.30 -28.13 -1.38
CA ASN A 125 -8.50 -27.42 -1.82
C ASN A 125 -8.36 -26.74 -3.19
N SER A 126 -7.25 -27.02 -3.93
CA SER A 126 -6.99 -26.40 -5.24
C SER A 126 -6.97 -24.85 -5.21
N LEU A 127 -6.72 -24.25 -4.05
CA LEU A 127 -6.61 -22.80 -3.92
C LEU A 127 -5.29 -22.31 -4.52
N LYS A 128 -5.38 -21.34 -5.40
CA LYS A 128 -4.22 -20.72 -6.03
C LYS A 128 -3.58 -19.71 -5.08
N SER A 129 -2.28 -19.47 -5.27
CA SER A 129 -1.57 -18.43 -4.52
C SER A 129 -2.25 -17.08 -4.66
N LEU A 130 -2.53 -16.45 -3.53
CA LEU A 130 -3.06 -15.09 -3.48
C LEU A 130 -1.96 -14.10 -3.84
N VAL A 131 -2.29 -13.13 -4.68
CA VAL A 131 -1.40 -12.03 -5.04
C VAL A 131 -1.95 -10.75 -4.45
N MET A 132 -1.12 -10.00 -3.73
CA MET A 132 -1.46 -8.68 -3.24
C MET A 132 -0.85 -7.62 -4.13
N VAL A 133 -1.68 -6.76 -4.71
CA VAL A 133 -1.24 -5.53 -5.38
C VAL A 133 -1.31 -4.41 -4.36
N SER A 134 -0.19 -3.79 -4.07
CA SER A 134 -0.05 -2.80 -2.99
C SER A 134 0.51 -1.49 -3.52
N ALA A 135 0.04 -0.38 -2.95
CA ALA A 135 0.57 0.96 -3.16
C ALA A 135 1.43 1.35 -1.95
N TRP A 136 2.71 1.54 -2.16
CA TRP A 136 3.69 1.86 -1.13
C TRP A 136 4.13 3.32 -1.19
N SER A 137 3.98 4.05 -0.08
CA SER A 137 4.51 5.39 0.08
C SER A 137 5.99 5.35 0.42
N SER A 138 6.81 5.89 -0.48
CA SER A 138 8.26 5.94 -0.27
C SER A 138 8.68 6.89 0.86
N ARG A 139 7.91 7.95 1.08
CA ARG A 139 8.15 8.96 2.12
C ARG A 139 7.68 8.48 3.49
N HIS A 140 6.44 8.01 3.57
CA HIS A 140 5.82 7.62 4.84
C HIS A 140 6.20 6.19 5.27
N LYS A 141 6.79 5.40 4.36
CA LYS A 141 7.15 3.98 4.59
C LYS A 141 5.95 3.13 5.02
N LEU A 142 4.81 3.38 4.39
CA LEU A 142 3.54 2.73 4.67
C LEU A 142 2.89 2.22 3.39
N VAL A 143 2.11 1.15 3.51
CA VAL A 143 1.16 0.71 2.49
C VAL A 143 -0.06 1.62 2.58
N LEU A 144 -0.37 2.32 1.48
CA LEU A 144 -1.50 3.25 1.38
C LEU A 144 -2.81 2.55 1.06
N GLY A 145 -2.73 1.41 0.39
CA GLY A 145 -3.85 0.58 0.00
C GLY A 145 -3.35 -0.71 -0.64
N GLN A 146 -4.22 -1.71 -0.69
CA GLN A 146 -3.90 -3.00 -1.29
C GLN A 146 -5.16 -3.68 -1.83
N VAL A 147 -4.99 -4.47 -2.88
CA VAL A 147 -6.06 -5.27 -3.50
C VAL A 147 -5.57 -6.69 -3.66
N ALA A 148 -6.34 -7.65 -3.13
CA ALA A 148 -6.06 -9.07 -3.28
C ALA A 148 -6.59 -9.59 -4.62
N VAL A 149 -5.81 -10.41 -5.33
CA VAL A 149 -6.22 -11.11 -6.54
C VAL A 149 -5.81 -12.57 -6.51
N GLU A 150 -6.67 -13.42 -7.01
CA GLU A 150 -6.44 -14.89 -6.98
C GLU A 150 -5.35 -15.36 -7.95
N GLN A 151 -4.94 -14.56 -8.90
CA GLN A 151 -3.97 -14.92 -9.92
C GLN A 151 -3.12 -13.72 -10.33
N LYS A 152 -1.85 -13.97 -10.61
CA LYS A 152 -0.91 -12.95 -11.11
C LYS A 152 -1.40 -12.27 -12.41
N SER A 153 -2.10 -12.98 -13.28
CA SER A 153 -2.70 -12.43 -14.50
C SER A 153 -3.78 -11.36 -14.25
N ASN A 154 -4.28 -11.25 -13.02
CA ASN A 154 -5.29 -10.27 -12.63
C ASN A 154 -4.71 -8.99 -12.00
N GLU A 155 -3.39 -8.89 -11.84
CA GLU A 155 -2.73 -7.69 -11.28
C GLU A 155 -3.10 -6.43 -12.08
N ILE A 156 -3.12 -6.52 -13.41
CA ILE A 156 -3.49 -5.39 -14.30
C ILE A 156 -4.90 -4.87 -13.99
N LYS A 157 -5.82 -5.78 -13.61
CA LYS A 157 -7.20 -5.41 -13.27
C LYS A 157 -7.33 -4.83 -11.86
N ALA A 158 -6.42 -5.20 -10.96
CA ALA A 158 -6.40 -4.70 -9.59
C ALA A 158 -5.83 -3.28 -9.50
N ILE A 159 -4.90 -2.90 -10.38
CA ILE A 159 -4.28 -1.58 -10.35
C ILE A 159 -5.31 -0.44 -10.45
N PRO A 160 -6.27 -0.43 -11.40
CA PRO A 160 -7.30 0.59 -11.46
C PRO A 160 -8.13 0.70 -10.17
N VAL A 161 -8.53 -0.45 -9.61
CA VAL A 161 -9.30 -0.49 -8.35
C VAL A 161 -8.50 0.08 -7.19
N LEU A 162 -7.20 -0.23 -7.13
CA LEU A 162 -6.31 0.31 -6.11
C LEU A 162 -6.13 1.83 -6.26
N LEU A 163 -5.95 2.33 -7.49
CA LEU A 163 -5.80 3.77 -7.75
C LEU A 163 -7.03 4.58 -7.32
N GLU A 164 -8.25 4.05 -7.49
CA GLU A 164 -9.51 4.70 -7.06
C GLU A 164 -9.60 4.87 -5.54
N GLN A 165 -8.94 4.00 -4.78
CA GLN A 165 -8.95 4.06 -3.31
C GLN A 165 -8.00 5.12 -2.75
N LEU A 166 -7.09 5.67 -3.56
CA LEU A 166 -6.00 6.54 -3.13
C LEU A 166 -6.26 8.00 -3.50
N ASN A 167 -5.81 8.91 -2.63
CA ASN A 167 -5.71 10.32 -2.98
C ASN A 167 -4.29 10.60 -3.52
N LEU A 168 -4.14 10.59 -4.85
CA LEU A 168 -2.84 10.67 -5.51
C LEU A 168 -2.47 12.09 -5.97
N GLU A 169 -3.29 13.11 -5.65
CA GLU A 169 -3.04 14.49 -6.08
C GLU A 169 -1.61 14.96 -5.78
N GLY A 170 -0.85 15.29 -6.82
CA GLY A 170 0.54 15.75 -6.74
C GLY A 170 1.59 14.65 -6.51
N ALA A 171 1.21 13.37 -6.43
CA ALA A 171 2.13 12.26 -6.31
C ALA A 171 2.76 11.85 -7.64
N ILE A 172 3.82 11.05 -7.58
CA ILE A 172 4.42 10.36 -8.72
C ILE A 172 4.19 8.87 -8.54
N VAL A 173 3.35 8.26 -9.37
CA VAL A 173 3.07 6.83 -9.32
C VAL A 173 4.09 6.06 -10.15
N THR A 174 4.70 5.03 -9.56
CA THR A 174 5.62 4.14 -10.29
C THR A 174 5.02 2.75 -10.40
N ILE A 175 5.03 2.17 -11.59
CA ILE A 175 4.50 0.83 -11.85
C ILE A 175 5.48 0.09 -12.75
N ASP A 176 5.59 -1.23 -12.58
CA ASP A 176 6.40 -2.08 -13.43
C ASP A 176 5.82 -2.20 -14.85
N ALA A 177 6.56 -2.89 -15.75
CA ALA A 177 6.18 -3.00 -17.15
C ALA A 177 4.83 -3.67 -17.39
N MET A 178 4.36 -4.53 -16.49
CA MET A 178 3.06 -5.20 -16.63
C MET A 178 1.90 -4.21 -16.48
N GLY A 179 2.05 -3.23 -15.60
CA GLY A 179 1.08 -2.15 -15.40
C GLY A 179 1.20 -0.99 -16.39
N THR A 180 2.12 -1.05 -17.37
CA THR A 180 2.29 -0.01 -18.39
C THR A 180 1.18 -0.12 -19.43
N GLN A 181 0.00 0.40 -19.08
CA GLN A 181 -1.20 0.42 -19.90
C GLN A 181 -1.71 1.84 -20.07
N LYS A 182 -2.21 2.15 -21.29
CA LYS A 182 -2.73 3.49 -21.61
C LYS A 182 -3.86 3.93 -20.66
N ALA A 183 -4.77 3.02 -20.34
CA ALA A 183 -5.90 3.30 -19.45
C ALA A 183 -5.43 3.61 -18.01
N ILE A 184 -4.41 2.88 -17.51
CA ILE A 184 -3.83 3.11 -16.19
C ILE A 184 -3.11 4.47 -16.15
N ALA A 185 -2.32 4.79 -17.17
CA ALA A 185 -1.67 6.08 -17.29
C ALA A 185 -2.68 7.24 -17.29
N GLN A 186 -3.78 7.09 -18.02
CA GLN A 186 -4.85 8.09 -18.04
C GLN A 186 -5.51 8.26 -16.67
N GLN A 187 -5.83 7.16 -15.99
CA GLN A 187 -6.45 7.20 -14.66
C GLN A 187 -5.54 7.90 -13.63
N ILE A 188 -4.23 7.67 -13.69
CA ILE A 188 -3.27 8.36 -12.82
C ILE A 188 -3.28 9.87 -13.09
N GLN A 189 -3.30 10.29 -14.36
CA GLN A 189 -3.39 11.70 -14.72
C GLN A 189 -4.70 12.35 -14.28
N ASP A 190 -5.82 11.64 -14.46
CA ASP A 190 -7.15 12.13 -14.05
C ASP A 190 -7.24 12.31 -12.52
N SER A 191 -6.43 11.57 -11.76
CA SER A 191 -6.30 11.74 -10.30
C SER A 191 -5.37 12.90 -9.88
N GLY A 192 -4.82 13.66 -10.84
CA GLY A 192 -3.91 14.78 -10.57
C GLY A 192 -2.49 14.34 -10.20
N ALA A 193 -2.08 13.12 -10.54
CA ALA A 193 -0.77 12.56 -10.31
C ALA A 193 0.07 12.48 -11.59
N ASP A 194 1.39 12.47 -11.43
CA ASP A 194 2.35 12.09 -12.47
C ASP A 194 2.68 10.59 -12.38
N TYR A 195 3.31 10.02 -13.41
CA TYR A 195 3.72 8.61 -13.38
C TYR A 195 5.09 8.36 -14.01
N ILE A 196 5.71 7.28 -13.55
CA ILE A 196 6.89 6.66 -14.17
C ILE A 196 6.52 5.20 -14.46
N LEU A 197 6.36 4.86 -15.74
CA LEU A 197 6.02 3.52 -16.18
C LEU A 197 7.22 2.87 -16.87
N THR A 198 7.50 1.61 -16.50
CA THR A 198 8.62 0.86 -17.06
C THR A 198 8.23 0.23 -18.40
N LEU A 199 9.04 0.44 -19.43
CA LEU A 199 8.90 -0.23 -20.73
C LEU A 199 9.84 -1.44 -20.82
N LYS A 200 9.27 -2.58 -21.19
CA LYS A 200 10.00 -3.82 -21.49
C LYS A 200 9.52 -4.41 -22.82
N ALA A 201 9.93 -5.64 -23.12
CA ALA A 201 9.56 -6.35 -24.34
C ALA A 201 8.05 -6.59 -24.55
N ASN A 202 7.22 -6.36 -23.52
CA ASN A 202 5.75 -6.41 -23.63
C ASN A 202 5.15 -5.25 -24.47
N HIS A 203 5.94 -4.17 -24.69
CA HIS A 203 5.58 -3.05 -25.58
C HIS A 203 6.72 -2.77 -26.58
N PRO A 204 7.02 -3.70 -27.52
CA PRO A 204 8.23 -3.63 -28.34
C PRO A 204 8.30 -2.39 -29.22
N THR A 205 7.21 -2.00 -29.85
CA THR A 205 7.14 -0.80 -30.70
C THR A 205 7.40 0.47 -29.89
N LEU A 206 6.67 0.66 -28.79
CA LEU A 206 6.84 1.83 -27.93
C LEU A 206 8.24 1.88 -27.31
N ALA A 207 8.80 0.75 -26.92
CA ALA A 207 10.17 0.67 -26.40
C ALA A 207 11.21 1.03 -27.47
N GLN A 208 11.00 0.62 -28.73
CA GLN A 208 11.89 0.97 -29.83
C GLN A 208 11.79 2.46 -30.19
N ASP A 209 10.58 3.00 -30.25
CA ASP A 209 10.37 4.43 -30.53
C ASP A 209 11.02 5.30 -29.46
N ALA A 210 10.89 4.92 -28.19
CA ALA A 210 11.53 5.60 -27.09
C ALA A 210 13.08 5.55 -27.16
N ARG A 211 13.65 4.38 -27.54
CA ARG A 211 15.12 4.25 -27.77
C ARG A 211 15.59 5.15 -28.90
N ASN A 212 14.93 5.06 -30.05
CA ASN A 212 15.28 5.88 -31.24
C ASN A 212 15.23 7.38 -30.92
N TRP A 213 14.23 7.78 -30.11
CA TRP A 213 14.10 9.15 -29.66
C TRP A 213 15.25 9.57 -28.74
N LEU A 214 15.62 8.73 -27.76
CA LEU A 214 16.73 8.99 -26.85
C LEU A 214 18.07 9.05 -27.58
N GLU A 215 18.33 8.13 -28.49
CA GLU A 215 19.56 8.11 -29.29
C GLU A 215 19.72 9.40 -30.10
N LYS A 216 18.64 9.85 -30.76
CA LYS A 216 18.62 11.10 -31.52
C LYS A 216 18.95 12.35 -30.69
N TYR A 217 18.59 12.34 -29.39
CA TYR A 217 18.80 13.48 -28.50
C TYR A 217 20.07 13.36 -27.64
N GLN A 218 20.72 12.20 -27.58
CA GLN A 218 22.06 12.06 -26.97
C GLN A 218 23.14 12.75 -27.76
N ASP A 219 23.03 12.81 -29.08
CA ASP A 219 23.99 13.50 -29.97
C ASP A 219 23.95 15.04 -29.84
N ASP A 220 22.81 15.61 -29.40
CA ASP A 220 22.65 17.07 -29.35
C ASP A 220 23.00 17.69 -27.98
N SER A 221 23.36 16.91 -26.95
CA SER A 221 23.62 17.44 -25.62
C SER A 221 24.94 17.00 -25.03
N LYS A 222 25.98 17.79 -25.23
CA LYS A 222 27.18 17.77 -24.37
C LYS A 222 26.74 17.98 -22.91
N GLY A 223 26.47 16.90 -22.20
CA GLY A 223 26.53 16.81 -20.74
C GLY A 223 25.35 17.18 -19.88
N SER A 224 24.11 17.29 -20.40
CA SER A 224 22.94 17.49 -19.56
C SER A 224 21.72 16.81 -20.18
N LEU A 225 21.33 15.67 -19.64
CA LEU A 225 20.01 15.06 -19.88
C LEU A 225 18.92 16.01 -19.35
N LYS A 226 18.54 17.02 -20.13
CA LYS A 226 17.27 17.70 -19.94
C LYS A 226 16.19 16.72 -20.39
N MET A 227 15.55 16.05 -19.44
CA MET A 227 14.34 15.28 -19.68
C MET A 227 13.31 16.19 -20.34
N LYS A 228 13.19 16.14 -21.67
CA LYS A 228 12.07 16.73 -22.38
C LYS A 228 10.91 15.74 -22.30
N ARG A 229 9.74 16.25 -21.97
CA ARG A 229 8.50 15.51 -21.98
C ARG A 229 8.19 15.01 -23.38
N TYR A 230 8.09 13.71 -23.58
CA TYR A 230 7.68 13.12 -24.85
C TYR A 230 6.16 13.13 -24.93
N GLN A 231 5.60 13.91 -25.85
CA GLN A 231 4.18 13.87 -26.23
C GLN A 231 3.99 12.85 -27.35
N ALA A 232 3.81 11.59 -27.04
CA ALA A 232 3.29 10.62 -27.98
C ALA A 232 1.75 10.69 -27.96
N GLY A 233 1.17 11.69 -28.62
CA GLY A 233 -0.26 11.72 -28.96
C GLY A 233 -1.28 11.79 -27.82
N LEU A 234 -0.84 12.02 -26.57
CA LEU A 234 -1.67 12.28 -25.40
C LEU A 234 -1.21 13.59 -24.78
N ASN A 235 -2.10 14.53 -24.63
CA ASN A 235 -1.84 15.77 -23.93
C ASN A 235 -1.39 15.44 -22.50
N ASN A 236 -0.22 15.94 -22.13
CA ASN A 236 0.39 15.99 -20.81
C ASN A 236 1.31 14.83 -20.37
N ASN A 237 2.52 15.20 -20.05
CA ASN A 237 3.49 14.75 -19.06
C ASN A 237 3.83 13.25 -18.98
N PHE A 238 4.57 12.71 -19.97
CA PHE A 238 5.24 11.42 -19.86
C PHE A 238 6.64 11.57 -19.28
N LEU A 239 6.94 10.94 -18.15
CA LEU A 239 8.29 10.59 -17.74
C LEU A 239 8.52 9.12 -18.10
N LEU A 240 9.33 8.84 -19.13
CA LEU A 240 9.66 7.49 -19.57
C LEU A 240 11.02 7.11 -19.01
N GLN A 241 11.06 6.17 -18.05
CA GLN A 241 12.32 5.58 -17.61
C GLN A 241 12.58 4.31 -18.42
N ILE A 242 13.57 4.33 -19.31
CA ILE A 242 14.04 3.14 -20.01
C ILE A 242 15.16 2.54 -19.16
N LEU A 243 14.84 1.41 -18.51
CA LEU A 243 15.87 0.56 -17.92
C LEU A 243 16.40 -0.36 -19.01
N SER A 244 17.63 -0.10 -19.50
CA SER A 244 18.32 -1.05 -20.35
C SER A 244 18.66 -2.30 -19.53
N ASN A 245 18.58 -3.48 -20.16
CA ASN A 245 18.95 -4.78 -19.60
C ASN A 245 20.47 -4.93 -19.41
N SER A 246 21.20 -3.90 -19.01
CA SER A 246 22.59 -4.03 -18.55
C SER A 246 22.53 -4.38 -17.07
N GLY A 247 22.76 -5.66 -16.77
CA GLY A 247 22.79 -6.18 -15.41
C GLY A 247 23.73 -5.40 -14.50
N ILE A 248 23.14 -4.63 -13.62
CA ILE A 248 23.73 -4.12 -12.39
C ILE A 248 22.57 -4.09 -11.39
N PHE A 249 22.44 -5.19 -10.67
CA PHE A 249 22.08 -5.27 -9.25
C PHE A 249 22.80 -6.49 -8.69
#